data_bd265d7c3c71719699f4fc6d049100df
#
_entry.id   bd265d7c3c71719699f4fc6d049100df
#
_cell.length_a   1.000
_cell.length_b   1.000
_cell.length_c   1.000
_cell.angle_alpha   90.00
_cell.angle_beta   90.00
_cell.angle_gamma   90.00
#
_symmetry.space_group_name_H-M   'P 1'
#
loop_
_entity.id
_entity.type
_entity.pdbx_description
1 polymer ?
#
loop_
_entity_poly.entity_id
_entity_poly.type
_entity_poly.pdbx_seq_one_letter_code
_entity_poly.pdbx_strand_id
1 'polypeptide(L)'
;MRSRVVCALIVVVLGACSSPPAPASPAPAPLITFLTPPAPPTAGPAPAEPLPRLSLAGEGINVVDYSEANLARLRPLGFGWIQVFNPPSYPIPDYKVLYRVPLDEATHGDQAAVNAWADRLESLARERRGIIQAYSIGNEVNLSREWGGRPPDPARYARLLAIAYARIKTGDPDALVISAGIAPTGGDSAGAVDDLAYAQALFQAGIADHIDGYGFHPYGFAYPPERDPNDPAARGLLFRRAEAHRRLMEAYGAGDKLMWATEFGWLLDPREEGMACSWPELDWQRVPTRRQAEYVVRAFAFARANWPWMGPMFLWNYDFSLAPQHPDPCEQMKFFSLLDLRGNERLVLQVLRQVTAK
;
A
#
# COMPACT_ATOMS: atom_id res chain seq x y z
N MET A 1 -24.64 -13.22 0.73
CA MET A 1 -23.49 -13.46 1.62
C MET A 1 -22.63 -12.22 1.59
N ARG A 2 -22.49 -11.54 2.72
CA ARG A 2 -21.77 -10.25 2.77
C ARG A 2 -20.25 -10.52 2.84
N SER A 3 -19.52 -10.15 1.82
CA SER A 3 -18.06 -10.21 1.79
C SER A 3 -17.50 -9.22 2.82
N ARG A 4 -16.78 -9.73 3.82
CA ARG A 4 -16.09 -8.90 4.81
C ARG A 4 -14.72 -8.53 4.25
N VAL A 5 -14.56 -7.28 3.84
CA VAL A 5 -13.24 -6.72 3.55
C VAL A 5 -12.52 -6.50 4.88
N VAL A 6 -11.56 -7.33 5.20
CA VAL A 6 -10.71 -7.17 6.38
C VAL A 6 -9.38 -6.56 5.93
N CYS A 7 -9.21 -5.27 6.21
CA CYS A 7 -7.90 -4.62 6.19
C CYS A 7 -7.33 -4.69 7.62
N ALA A 8 -6.34 -5.52 7.86
CA ALA A 8 -5.65 -5.58 9.15
C ALA A 8 -4.20 -5.13 8.99
N LEU A 9 -3.86 -4.09 9.70
CA LEU A 9 -2.48 -3.72 10.00
C LEU A 9 -2.03 -4.45 11.28
N ILE A 10 -0.72 -4.60 11.42
CA ILE A 10 -0.02 -5.40 12.43
C ILE A 10 -0.53 -5.13 13.85
N VAL A 11 -1.20 -6.11 14.47
CA VAL A 11 -1.34 -6.20 15.92
C VAL A 11 -1.11 -7.66 16.33
N VAL A 12 -0.07 -7.91 17.14
CA VAL A 12 0.12 -9.18 17.84
C VAL A 12 -0.74 -9.14 19.09
N VAL A 13 -1.81 -9.94 19.14
CA VAL A 13 -2.58 -10.19 20.36
C VAL A 13 -2.30 -11.61 20.85
N LEU A 14 -1.71 -11.73 22.01
CA LEU A 14 -1.55 -12.99 22.72
C LEU A 14 -2.85 -13.34 23.46
N GLY A 15 -3.56 -14.34 22.98
CA GLY A 15 -4.69 -14.97 23.67
C GLY A 15 -4.24 -16.28 24.32
N ALA A 16 -4.37 -16.39 25.64
CA ALA A 16 -4.03 -17.60 26.39
C ALA A 16 -5.15 -18.66 26.29
N CYS A 17 -4.84 -19.84 25.80
CA CYS A 17 -5.59 -21.07 26.01
C CYS A 17 -4.67 -22.13 26.62
N SER A 18 -5.08 -22.64 27.78
CA SER A 18 -4.37 -23.67 28.55
C SER A 18 -4.49 -25.05 27.92
N SER A 19 -3.39 -25.73 27.73
CA SER A 19 -3.26 -27.16 27.36
C SER A 19 -2.11 -27.83 28.11
N PRO A 20 -2.09 -29.16 28.27
CA PRO A 20 -1.28 -29.91 29.24
C PRO A 20 0.22 -29.95 28.91
N PRO A 21 1.10 -30.37 29.84
CA PRO A 21 2.52 -30.14 29.77
C PRO A 21 3.21 -30.99 28.68
N ALA A 22 4.00 -30.32 27.86
CA ALA A 22 4.89 -30.90 26.88
C ALA A 22 6.34 -31.02 27.42
N PRO A 23 7.19 -31.88 26.83
CA PRO A 23 8.54 -32.14 27.34
C PRO A 23 9.48 -30.93 27.17
N ALA A 24 10.52 -30.91 28.02
CA ALA A 24 11.46 -29.81 28.21
C ALA A 24 12.01 -29.23 26.89
N SER A 25 11.83 -27.90 26.74
CA SER A 25 12.38 -27.11 25.64
C SER A 25 13.90 -26.90 25.79
N PRO A 26 14.62 -26.82 24.63
CA PRO A 26 15.99 -26.31 24.65
C PRO A 26 16.03 -24.83 25.02
N ALA A 27 17.18 -24.41 25.56
CA ALA A 27 17.41 -23.06 26.06
C ALA A 27 17.03 -21.96 25.06
N PRO A 28 16.49 -20.82 25.55
CA PRO A 28 16.06 -19.74 24.67
C PRO A 28 17.27 -19.12 23.95
N ALA A 29 17.11 -18.94 22.64
CA ALA A 29 18.02 -18.16 21.85
C ALA A 29 18.06 -16.69 22.36
N PRO A 30 19.19 -15.98 22.27
CA PRO A 30 19.31 -14.63 22.80
C PRO A 30 18.27 -13.72 22.14
N LEU A 31 17.51 -13.01 22.97
CA LEU A 31 16.61 -11.93 22.57
C LEU A 31 17.44 -10.90 21.78
N ILE A 32 17.16 -10.79 20.49
CA ILE A 32 17.66 -9.67 19.69
C ILE A 32 16.91 -8.44 20.20
N THR A 33 17.55 -7.67 21.04
CA THR A 33 17.05 -6.37 21.48
C THR A 33 17.08 -5.45 20.25
N PHE A 34 15.92 -5.12 19.73
CA PHE A 34 15.80 -4.06 18.73
C PHE A 34 16.25 -2.75 19.38
N LEU A 35 17.46 -2.31 19.05
CA LEU A 35 17.92 -0.98 19.43
C LEU A 35 16.96 0.03 18.82
N THR A 36 16.27 0.76 19.67
CA THR A 36 15.47 1.92 19.26
C THR A 36 16.37 2.84 18.42
N PRO A 37 16.02 3.19 17.18
CA PRO A 37 16.81 4.15 16.44
C PRO A 37 16.94 5.45 17.23
N PRO A 38 18.06 6.17 17.16
CA PRO A 38 18.16 7.47 17.76
C PRO A 38 17.06 8.38 17.23
N ALA A 39 16.46 9.18 18.09
CA ALA A 39 15.47 10.17 17.71
C ALA A 39 16.02 11.00 16.54
N PRO A 40 15.22 11.25 15.48
CA PRO A 40 15.68 12.08 14.37
C PRO A 40 16.15 13.44 14.93
N PRO A 41 17.25 13.98 14.41
CA PRO A 41 17.76 15.26 14.87
C PRO A 41 16.64 16.32 14.78
N THR A 42 16.38 17.01 15.87
CA THR A 42 15.51 18.18 15.90
C THR A 42 16.19 19.29 15.10
N ALA A 43 16.04 19.25 13.79
CA ALA A 43 16.39 20.37 12.94
C ALA A 43 15.40 21.49 13.27
N GLY A 44 15.92 22.61 13.77
CA GLY A 44 15.16 23.86 13.90
C GLY A 44 14.51 24.22 12.57
N PRO A 45 13.45 25.05 12.56
CA PRO A 45 12.73 25.39 11.35
C PRO A 45 13.66 26.13 10.38
N ALA A 46 14.16 25.43 9.36
CA ALA A 46 14.63 26.08 8.18
C ALA A 46 13.45 26.86 7.55
N PRO A 47 13.67 28.04 6.96
CA PRO A 47 12.62 28.74 6.25
C PRO A 47 12.01 27.78 5.24
N ALA A 48 10.70 27.57 5.31
CA ALA A 48 10.01 26.62 4.45
C ALA A 48 10.14 27.12 3.01
N GLU A 49 10.86 26.39 2.17
CA GLU A 49 10.81 26.62 0.73
C GLU A 49 9.37 26.47 0.26
N PRO A 50 8.91 27.31 -0.69
CA PRO A 50 7.57 27.20 -1.22
C PRO A 50 7.36 25.81 -1.81
N LEU A 51 6.25 25.16 -1.45
CA LEU A 51 5.92 23.83 -1.98
C LEU A 51 5.72 23.90 -3.51
N PRO A 52 6.17 22.88 -4.25
CA PRO A 52 6.03 22.85 -5.71
C PRO A 52 4.56 22.76 -6.13
N ARG A 53 4.22 23.36 -7.27
CA ARG A 53 2.93 23.15 -7.92
C ARG A 53 2.85 21.72 -8.44
N LEU A 54 1.68 21.09 -8.32
CA LEU A 54 1.43 19.71 -8.74
C LEU A 54 0.34 19.62 -9.79
N SER A 55 0.48 18.63 -10.68
CA SER A 55 -0.62 18.07 -11.45
C SER A 55 -0.82 16.62 -11.00
N LEU A 56 -2.01 16.30 -10.51
CA LEU A 56 -2.36 14.94 -10.05
C LEU A 56 -3.13 14.14 -11.10
N ALA A 57 -3.21 14.59 -12.33
CA ALA A 57 -3.96 13.92 -13.41
C ALA A 57 -3.44 12.50 -13.75
N GLY A 58 -2.16 12.22 -13.48
CA GLY A 58 -1.56 10.91 -13.62
C GLY A 58 -1.53 10.08 -12.33
N GLU A 59 -1.96 10.67 -11.22
CA GLU A 59 -1.84 10.11 -9.87
C GLU A 59 -3.16 9.54 -9.36
N GLY A 60 -3.08 8.77 -8.28
CA GLY A 60 -4.22 8.12 -7.67
C GLY A 60 -4.33 8.35 -6.16
N ILE A 61 -5.48 7.95 -5.64
CA ILE A 61 -5.75 7.93 -4.21
C ILE A 61 -6.60 6.71 -3.84
N ASN A 62 -6.34 6.13 -2.67
CA ASN A 62 -7.15 5.05 -2.12
C ASN A 62 -8.43 5.59 -1.51
N VAL A 63 -9.59 5.02 -1.89
CA VAL A 63 -10.92 5.48 -1.47
C VAL A 63 -11.74 4.31 -0.98
N VAL A 64 -12.33 4.42 0.21
CA VAL A 64 -13.24 3.41 0.77
C VAL A 64 -14.67 3.63 0.29
N ASP A 65 -15.14 4.88 0.39
CA ASP A 65 -16.46 5.31 -0.08
C ASP A 65 -16.33 6.16 -1.35
N TYR A 66 -16.65 5.55 -2.50
CA TYR A 66 -16.67 6.23 -3.79
C TYR A 66 -18.08 6.74 -4.16
N SER A 67 -18.91 7.07 -3.19
CA SER A 67 -20.17 7.79 -3.42
C SER A 67 -19.93 9.14 -4.08
N GLU A 68 -20.91 9.61 -4.84
CA GLU A 68 -20.82 10.92 -5.51
C GLU A 68 -20.53 12.07 -4.54
N ALA A 69 -21.14 12.04 -3.34
CA ALA A 69 -20.91 13.05 -2.32
C ALA A 69 -19.45 13.10 -1.85
N ASN A 70 -18.81 11.93 -1.75
CA ASN A 70 -17.42 11.80 -1.33
C ASN A 70 -16.46 12.21 -2.46
N LEU A 71 -16.73 11.73 -3.67
CA LEU A 71 -15.91 12.05 -4.86
C LEU A 71 -15.99 13.54 -5.25
N ALA A 72 -17.13 14.20 -5.06
CA ALA A 72 -17.28 15.65 -5.30
C ALA A 72 -16.25 16.47 -4.52
N ARG A 73 -15.85 16.03 -3.32
CA ARG A 73 -14.83 16.68 -2.50
C ARG A 73 -13.40 16.41 -3.00
N LEU A 74 -13.19 15.30 -3.72
CA LEU A 74 -11.89 14.91 -4.30
C LEU A 74 -11.61 15.56 -5.65
N ARG A 75 -12.64 15.78 -6.49
CA ARG A 75 -12.49 16.32 -7.86
C ARG A 75 -11.61 17.56 -7.95
N PRO A 76 -11.72 18.56 -7.04
CA PRO A 76 -10.88 19.74 -7.11
C PRO A 76 -9.38 19.48 -6.98
N LEU A 77 -8.96 18.31 -6.47
CA LEU A 77 -7.55 17.94 -6.39
C LEU A 77 -6.99 17.49 -7.75
N GLY A 78 -7.84 17.02 -8.65
CA GLY A 78 -7.45 16.61 -10.00
C GLY A 78 -6.75 15.26 -10.10
N PHE A 79 -6.94 14.35 -9.14
CA PHE A 79 -6.49 12.96 -9.29
C PHE A 79 -7.14 12.31 -10.51
N GLY A 80 -6.35 11.61 -11.32
CA GLY A 80 -6.86 10.87 -12.48
C GLY A 80 -7.27 9.43 -12.18
N TRP A 81 -6.88 8.90 -11.01
CA TRP A 81 -7.15 7.54 -10.59
C TRP A 81 -7.72 7.46 -9.18
N ILE A 82 -8.57 6.45 -8.94
CA ILE A 82 -8.90 5.98 -7.60
C ILE A 82 -8.61 4.49 -7.47
N GLN A 83 -8.10 4.06 -6.32
CA GLN A 83 -8.06 2.64 -5.96
C GLN A 83 -9.22 2.34 -5.04
N VAL A 84 -9.97 1.28 -5.36
CA VAL A 84 -11.16 0.85 -4.62
C VAL A 84 -11.03 -0.61 -4.17
N PHE A 85 -11.76 -0.96 -3.10
CA PHE A 85 -11.73 -2.28 -2.46
C PHE A 85 -12.98 -3.13 -2.76
N ASN A 86 -13.97 -2.52 -3.38
CA ASN A 86 -15.15 -3.19 -3.92
C ASN A 86 -15.29 -2.79 -5.40
N PRO A 87 -15.55 -3.75 -6.31
CA PRO A 87 -15.61 -3.44 -7.73
C PRO A 87 -16.86 -2.61 -8.05
N PRO A 88 -16.74 -1.42 -8.66
CA PRO A 88 -17.90 -0.63 -9.06
C PRO A 88 -18.68 -1.34 -10.18
N SER A 89 -20.00 -1.12 -10.20
CA SER A 89 -20.90 -1.65 -11.21
C SER A 89 -21.24 -0.63 -12.31
N TYR A 90 -20.75 0.60 -12.20
CA TYR A 90 -20.96 1.70 -13.13
C TYR A 90 -19.68 2.52 -13.29
N PRO A 91 -19.47 3.20 -14.42
CA PRO A 91 -18.34 4.09 -14.61
C PRO A 91 -18.32 5.20 -13.56
N ILE A 92 -17.16 5.49 -13.01
CA ILE A 92 -16.95 6.58 -12.04
C ILE A 92 -16.45 7.79 -12.84
N PRO A 93 -17.26 8.85 -13.02
CA PRO A 93 -16.88 10.01 -13.81
C PRO A 93 -15.59 10.66 -13.29
N ASP A 94 -14.75 11.11 -14.21
CA ASP A 94 -13.48 11.82 -13.97
C ASP A 94 -12.33 10.95 -13.42
N TYR A 95 -12.57 9.66 -13.15
CA TYR A 95 -11.55 8.77 -12.60
C TYR A 95 -11.40 7.49 -13.43
N LYS A 96 -10.15 7.05 -13.58
CA LYS A 96 -9.83 5.67 -13.88
C LYS A 96 -9.82 4.88 -12.57
N VAL A 97 -10.21 3.62 -12.64
CA VAL A 97 -10.36 2.74 -11.47
C VAL A 97 -9.27 1.68 -11.46
N LEU A 98 -8.53 1.61 -10.37
CA LEU A 98 -7.73 0.46 -9.97
C LEU A 98 -8.54 -0.33 -8.93
N TYR A 99 -8.89 -1.58 -9.24
CA TYR A 99 -9.55 -2.46 -8.27
C TYR A 99 -8.54 -3.39 -7.60
N ARG A 100 -8.49 -3.38 -6.27
CA ARG A 100 -7.69 -4.32 -5.49
C ARG A 100 -8.43 -5.64 -5.33
N VAL A 101 -7.97 -6.67 -6.03
CA VAL A 101 -8.54 -8.03 -6.01
C VAL A 101 -8.06 -8.76 -4.76
N PRO A 102 -8.96 -9.23 -3.88
CA PRO A 102 -8.56 -10.06 -2.74
C PRO A 102 -8.14 -11.45 -3.18
N LEU A 103 -7.20 -12.05 -2.45
CA LEU A 103 -6.68 -13.41 -2.70
C LEU A 103 -7.18 -14.45 -1.71
N ASP A 104 -7.94 -14.08 -0.69
CA ASP A 104 -8.28 -14.90 0.48
C ASP A 104 -8.67 -16.35 0.15
N GLU A 105 -9.59 -16.53 -0.81
CA GLU A 105 -10.06 -17.87 -1.20
C GLU A 105 -9.00 -18.65 -1.98
N ALA A 106 -8.22 -17.96 -2.83
CA ALA A 106 -7.22 -18.60 -3.69
C ALA A 106 -5.94 -18.97 -2.93
N THR A 107 -5.54 -18.19 -1.91
CA THR A 107 -4.36 -18.44 -1.10
C THR A 107 -4.51 -19.65 -0.19
N HIS A 108 -5.74 -19.92 0.29
CA HIS A 108 -6.04 -20.96 1.27
C HIS A 108 -6.67 -22.20 0.64
N GLY A 109 -7.29 -22.06 -0.54
CA GLY A 109 -8.06 -23.10 -1.20
C GLY A 109 -7.23 -24.14 -1.94
N ASP A 110 -7.90 -25.23 -2.26
CA ASP A 110 -7.43 -26.25 -3.20
C ASP A 110 -7.53 -25.75 -4.66
N GLN A 111 -7.22 -26.62 -5.62
CA GLN A 111 -7.29 -26.26 -7.04
C GLN A 111 -8.71 -25.90 -7.50
N ALA A 112 -9.76 -26.46 -6.88
CA ALA A 112 -11.15 -26.14 -7.23
C ALA A 112 -11.49 -24.69 -6.79
N ALA A 113 -11.05 -24.31 -5.59
CA ALA A 113 -11.20 -22.94 -5.09
C ALA A 113 -10.45 -21.91 -5.96
N VAL A 114 -9.23 -22.26 -6.38
CA VAL A 114 -8.44 -21.41 -7.30
C VAL A 114 -9.16 -21.25 -8.66
N ASN A 115 -9.69 -22.33 -9.21
CA ASN A 115 -10.42 -22.28 -10.48
C ASN A 115 -11.69 -21.44 -10.35
N ALA A 116 -12.46 -21.62 -9.28
CA ALA A 116 -13.67 -20.82 -9.03
C ALA A 116 -13.36 -19.33 -8.85
N TRP A 117 -12.28 -18.99 -8.16
CA TRP A 117 -11.79 -17.61 -8.05
C TRP A 117 -11.42 -17.04 -9.41
N ALA A 118 -10.68 -17.81 -10.22
CA ALA A 118 -10.27 -17.41 -11.56
C ALA A 118 -11.45 -17.18 -12.51
N ASP A 119 -12.48 -18.05 -12.48
CA ASP A 119 -13.69 -17.92 -13.29
C ASP A 119 -14.51 -16.67 -12.89
N ARG A 120 -14.59 -16.39 -11.58
CA ARG A 120 -15.23 -15.14 -11.10
C ARG A 120 -14.46 -13.90 -11.58
N LEU A 121 -13.13 -13.96 -11.57
CA LEU A 121 -12.29 -12.85 -12.01
C LEU A 121 -12.45 -12.56 -13.51
N GLU A 122 -12.51 -13.61 -14.35
CA GLU A 122 -12.79 -13.47 -15.78
C GLU A 122 -14.17 -12.87 -16.03
N SER A 123 -15.18 -13.35 -15.33
CA SER A 123 -16.56 -12.84 -15.45
C SER A 123 -16.61 -11.37 -15.00
N LEU A 124 -15.98 -11.02 -13.88
CA LEU A 124 -15.88 -9.64 -13.40
C LEU A 124 -15.20 -8.74 -14.44
N ALA A 125 -14.07 -9.15 -14.99
CA ALA A 125 -13.35 -8.36 -15.99
C ALA A 125 -14.22 -8.11 -17.22
N ARG A 126 -14.94 -9.14 -17.70
CA ARG A 126 -15.87 -9.03 -18.84
C ARG A 126 -17.03 -8.07 -18.56
N GLU A 127 -17.63 -8.17 -17.38
CA GLU A 127 -18.78 -7.34 -16.98
C GLU A 127 -18.39 -5.89 -16.67
N ARG A 128 -17.14 -5.62 -16.36
CA ARG A 128 -16.63 -4.30 -15.94
C ARG A 128 -15.72 -3.64 -16.97
N ARG A 129 -15.78 -4.09 -18.23
CA ARG A 129 -15.08 -3.41 -19.35
C ARG A 129 -15.42 -1.93 -19.41
N GLY A 130 -14.40 -1.08 -19.47
CA GLY A 130 -14.56 0.37 -19.47
C GLY A 130 -14.92 0.98 -18.11
N ILE A 131 -15.23 0.16 -17.09
CA ILE A 131 -15.51 0.59 -15.72
C ILE A 131 -14.25 0.49 -14.85
N ILE A 132 -13.55 -0.66 -14.92
CA ILE A 132 -12.30 -0.90 -14.21
C ILE A 132 -11.17 -0.94 -15.24
N GLN A 133 -10.21 -0.05 -15.13
CA GLN A 133 -9.09 0.06 -16.05
C GLN A 133 -7.87 -0.77 -15.63
N ALA A 134 -7.76 -1.07 -14.31
CA ALA A 134 -6.65 -1.86 -13.79
C ALA A 134 -7.07 -2.72 -12.60
N TYR A 135 -6.43 -3.88 -12.46
CA TYR A 135 -6.64 -4.83 -11.38
C TYR A 135 -5.31 -5.05 -10.65
N SER A 136 -5.23 -4.73 -9.36
CA SER A 136 -4.09 -5.08 -8.49
C SER A 136 -4.39 -6.43 -7.83
N ILE A 137 -3.55 -7.42 -8.06
CA ILE A 137 -3.81 -8.80 -7.65
C ILE A 137 -3.22 -9.08 -6.28
N GLY A 138 -4.03 -9.00 -5.25
CA GLY A 138 -3.62 -9.14 -3.85
C GLY A 138 -3.09 -7.84 -3.24
N ASN A 139 -2.52 -7.97 -2.04
CA ASN A 139 -1.96 -6.88 -1.24
C ASN A 139 -0.87 -7.44 -0.34
N GLU A 140 0.26 -6.78 -0.22
CA GLU A 140 1.36 -7.07 0.72
C GLU A 140 1.67 -8.55 0.93
N VAL A 141 1.73 -9.28 -0.18
CA VAL A 141 1.87 -10.76 -0.21
C VAL A 141 3.18 -11.28 0.38
N ASN A 142 4.09 -10.41 0.76
CA ASN A 142 5.27 -10.74 1.57
C ASN A 142 4.99 -10.76 3.09
N LEU A 143 3.72 -10.53 3.51
CA LEU A 143 3.30 -10.56 4.91
C LEU A 143 2.41 -11.78 5.19
N SER A 144 2.65 -12.47 6.29
CA SER A 144 1.92 -13.70 6.68
C SER A 144 0.42 -13.47 6.90
N ARG A 145 -0.01 -12.26 7.25
CA ARG A 145 -1.43 -11.92 7.41
C ARG A 145 -2.24 -12.11 6.11
N GLU A 146 -1.62 -11.85 4.96
CA GLU A 146 -2.25 -12.06 3.66
C GLU A 146 -2.36 -13.55 3.28
N TRP A 147 -1.72 -14.41 4.07
CA TRP A 147 -1.72 -15.86 3.96
C TRP A 147 -2.45 -16.57 5.11
N GLY A 148 -3.31 -15.85 5.84
CA GLY A 148 -4.02 -16.39 7.01
C GLY A 148 -3.08 -16.84 8.13
N GLY A 149 -1.99 -16.13 8.34
CA GLY A 149 -0.97 -16.41 9.34
C GLY A 149 0.09 -17.42 8.92
N ARG A 150 0.00 -18.00 7.70
CA ARG A 150 1.03 -18.89 7.16
C ARG A 150 2.20 -18.10 6.58
N PRO A 151 3.39 -18.70 6.44
CA PRO A 151 4.50 -18.05 5.76
C PRO A 151 4.14 -17.60 4.34
N PRO A 152 4.60 -16.41 3.90
CA PRO A 152 4.45 -15.97 2.52
C PRO A 152 5.07 -16.95 1.52
N ASP A 153 4.36 -17.23 0.42
CA ASP A 153 4.80 -18.16 -0.62
C ASP A 153 4.90 -17.45 -1.98
N PRO A 154 6.09 -16.99 -2.38
CA PRO A 154 6.27 -16.27 -3.64
C PRO A 154 5.98 -17.14 -4.86
N ALA A 155 6.26 -18.45 -4.82
CA ALA A 155 6.00 -19.33 -5.95
C ALA A 155 4.49 -19.56 -6.14
N ARG A 156 3.74 -19.72 -5.04
CA ARG A 156 2.27 -19.81 -5.11
C ARG A 156 1.68 -18.49 -5.61
N TYR A 157 2.13 -17.35 -5.09
CA TYR A 157 1.64 -16.07 -5.55
C TYR A 157 1.91 -15.87 -7.04
N ALA A 158 3.10 -16.17 -7.53
CA ALA A 158 3.42 -16.06 -8.97
C ALA A 158 2.46 -16.90 -9.84
N ARG A 159 2.12 -18.13 -9.41
CA ARG A 159 1.11 -18.95 -10.12
C ARG A 159 -0.28 -18.31 -10.10
N LEU A 160 -0.72 -17.78 -8.95
CA LEU A 160 -2.03 -17.11 -8.86
C LEU A 160 -2.08 -15.85 -9.73
N LEU A 161 -0.99 -15.08 -9.77
CA LEU A 161 -0.87 -13.90 -10.61
C LEU A 161 -0.94 -14.26 -12.11
N ALA A 162 -0.26 -15.32 -12.53
CA ALA A 162 -0.30 -15.79 -13.91
C ALA A 162 -1.73 -16.24 -14.33
N ILE A 163 -2.44 -16.93 -13.44
CA ILE A 163 -3.84 -17.30 -13.65
C ILE A 163 -4.71 -16.05 -13.75
N ALA A 164 -4.57 -15.10 -12.82
CA ALA A 164 -5.32 -13.85 -12.82
C ALA A 164 -5.09 -13.06 -14.11
N TYR A 165 -3.83 -12.94 -14.53
CA TYR A 165 -3.46 -12.27 -15.78
C TYR A 165 -4.19 -12.86 -16.98
N ALA A 166 -4.10 -14.19 -17.17
CA ALA A 166 -4.74 -14.86 -18.27
C ALA A 166 -6.27 -14.68 -18.26
N ARG A 167 -6.89 -14.78 -17.08
CA ARG A 167 -8.35 -14.65 -16.93
C ARG A 167 -8.85 -13.22 -17.13
N ILE A 168 -8.15 -12.24 -16.59
CA ILE A 168 -8.50 -10.83 -16.80
C ILE A 168 -8.36 -10.49 -18.29
N LYS A 169 -7.24 -10.87 -18.93
CA LYS A 169 -7.03 -10.61 -20.36
C LYS A 169 -8.05 -11.33 -21.26
N THR A 170 -8.58 -12.48 -20.83
CA THR A 170 -9.70 -13.16 -21.52
C THR A 170 -11.00 -12.37 -21.32
N GLY A 171 -11.27 -11.90 -20.11
CA GLY A 171 -12.46 -11.10 -19.80
C GLY A 171 -12.41 -9.70 -20.41
N ASP A 172 -11.30 -9.00 -20.27
CA ASP A 172 -11.04 -7.66 -20.78
C ASP A 172 -9.56 -7.51 -21.24
N PRO A 173 -9.27 -7.61 -22.55
CA PRO A 173 -7.91 -7.50 -23.07
C PRO A 173 -7.24 -6.15 -22.80
N ASP A 174 -8.02 -5.08 -22.63
CA ASP A 174 -7.52 -3.71 -22.46
C ASP A 174 -7.22 -3.39 -20.98
N ALA A 175 -7.75 -4.16 -20.04
CA ALA A 175 -7.51 -3.96 -18.62
C ALA A 175 -6.05 -4.25 -18.25
N LEU A 176 -5.48 -3.41 -17.42
CA LEU A 176 -4.13 -3.59 -16.89
C LEU A 176 -4.13 -4.54 -15.67
N VAL A 177 -3.13 -5.41 -15.61
CA VAL A 177 -2.90 -6.30 -14.47
C VAL A 177 -1.64 -5.86 -13.73
N ILE A 178 -1.81 -5.44 -12.49
CA ILE A 178 -0.75 -4.96 -11.62
C ILE A 178 -0.50 -6.02 -10.54
N SER A 179 0.77 -6.33 -10.26
CA SER A 179 1.08 -7.22 -9.13
C SER A 179 0.63 -6.59 -7.80
N ALA A 180 0.52 -7.40 -6.75
CA ALA A 180 0.32 -6.87 -5.39
C ALA A 180 1.39 -5.81 -5.06
N GLY A 181 0.99 -4.75 -4.37
CA GLY A 181 1.94 -3.85 -3.74
C GLY A 181 2.71 -4.60 -2.65
N ILE A 182 4.03 -4.66 -2.75
CA ILE A 182 4.88 -5.31 -1.76
C ILE A 182 5.11 -4.35 -0.59
N ALA A 183 4.91 -4.83 0.64
CA ALA A 183 5.16 -4.05 1.85
C ALA A 183 6.67 -3.85 2.07
N PRO A 184 7.15 -2.63 2.35
CA PRO A 184 8.55 -2.42 2.72
C PRO A 184 8.79 -2.96 4.14
N THR A 185 9.62 -3.99 4.27
CA THR A 185 9.88 -4.65 5.56
C THR A 185 11.29 -4.39 6.09
N GLY A 186 12.24 -4.12 5.20
CA GLY A 186 13.64 -3.86 5.58
C GLY A 186 14.35 -5.06 6.19
N GLY A 187 13.84 -6.26 6.00
CA GLY A 187 14.38 -7.52 6.51
C GLY A 187 13.28 -8.52 6.91
N ASP A 188 13.68 -9.75 7.22
CA ASP A 188 12.78 -10.79 7.69
C ASP A 188 12.34 -10.55 9.13
N SER A 189 11.11 -10.94 9.44
CA SER A 189 10.55 -10.97 10.79
C SER A 189 9.59 -12.15 10.96
N ALA A 190 9.04 -12.36 12.16
CA ALA A 190 8.12 -13.46 12.44
C ALA A 190 6.85 -13.46 11.57
N GLY A 191 6.49 -12.34 10.97
CA GLY A 191 5.28 -12.20 10.14
C GLY A 191 5.54 -11.64 8.74
N ALA A 192 6.80 -11.49 8.33
CA ALA A 192 7.14 -10.87 7.06
C ALA A 192 8.43 -11.45 6.47
N VAL A 193 8.48 -11.53 5.15
CA VAL A 193 9.70 -11.79 4.38
C VAL A 193 10.24 -10.45 3.89
N ASP A 194 11.58 -10.33 3.83
CA ASP A 194 12.25 -9.15 3.25
C ASP A 194 11.67 -8.84 1.87
N ASP A 195 11.29 -7.59 1.66
CA ASP A 195 10.60 -7.16 0.45
C ASP A 195 11.44 -7.33 -0.82
N LEU A 196 12.76 -7.09 -0.77
CA LEU A 196 13.63 -7.30 -1.92
C LEU A 196 13.86 -8.79 -2.20
N ALA A 197 14.05 -9.60 -1.15
CA ALA A 197 14.18 -11.05 -1.30
C ALA A 197 12.90 -11.67 -1.87
N TYR A 198 11.74 -11.24 -1.38
CA TYR A 198 10.45 -11.68 -1.88
C TYR A 198 10.24 -11.26 -3.35
N ALA A 199 10.49 -10.00 -3.67
CA ALA A 199 10.40 -9.49 -5.04
C ALA A 199 11.35 -10.23 -5.99
N GLN A 200 12.59 -10.49 -5.58
CA GLN A 200 13.52 -11.31 -6.35
C GLN A 200 12.98 -12.71 -6.64
N ALA A 201 12.43 -13.37 -5.63
CA ALA A 201 11.82 -14.70 -5.80
C ALA A 201 10.61 -14.66 -6.76
N LEU A 202 9.81 -13.59 -6.74
CA LEU A 202 8.71 -13.39 -7.70
C LEU A 202 9.23 -13.28 -9.14
N PHE A 203 10.24 -12.44 -9.37
CA PHE A 203 10.82 -12.28 -10.70
C PHE A 203 11.50 -13.56 -11.19
N GLN A 204 12.18 -14.31 -10.30
CA GLN A 204 12.72 -15.64 -10.62
C GLN A 204 11.62 -16.66 -10.98
N ALA A 205 10.42 -16.50 -10.41
CA ALA A 205 9.26 -17.30 -10.77
C ALA A 205 8.54 -16.83 -12.05
N GLY A 206 9.07 -15.82 -12.76
CA GLY A 206 8.60 -15.39 -14.08
C GLY A 206 7.41 -14.43 -14.07
N ILE A 207 7.20 -13.66 -13.01
CA ILE A 207 6.06 -12.71 -12.98
C ILE A 207 6.13 -11.63 -14.05
N ALA A 208 7.31 -11.33 -14.60
CA ALA A 208 7.50 -10.31 -15.64
C ALA A 208 6.57 -10.52 -16.85
N ASP A 209 6.27 -11.78 -17.21
CA ASP A 209 5.41 -12.13 -18.33
C ASP A 209 3.91 -12.06 -18.02
N HIS A 210 3.56 -11.84 -16.75
CA HIS A 210 2.19 -11.90 -16.22
C HIS A 210 1.75 -10.64 -15.49
N ILE A 211 2.37 -9.50 -15.82
CA ILE A 211 2.01 -8.18 -15.32
C ILE A 211 2.09 -7.12 -16.42
N ASP A 212 1.25 -6.11 -16.35
CA ASP A 212 1.38 -4.87 -17.11
C ASP A 212 2.10 -3.78 -16.29
N GLY A 213 2.12 -3.93 -14.96
CA GLY A 213 2.84 -3.08 -14.02
C GLY A 213 3.19 -3.80 -12.73
N TYR A 214 4.26 -3.36 -12.07
CA TYR A 214 4.74 -3.91 -10.81
C TYR A 214 4.29 -3.05 -9.63
N GLY A 215 3.61 -3.66 -8.65
CA GLY A 215 3.13 -3.00 -7.44
C GLY A 215 4.18 -2.94 -6.33
N PHE A 216 4.32 -1.78 -5.69
CA PHE A 216 5.14 -1.59 -4.50
C PHE A 216 4.53 -0.51 -3.60
N HIS A 217 4.80 -0.56 -2.29
CA HIS A 217 4.33 0.41 -1.29
C HIS A 217 5.49 1.26 -0.76
N PRO A 218 5.92 2.33 -1.43
CA PRO A 218 7.01 3.20 -0.99
C PRO A 218 6.57 4.13 0.15
N TYR A 219 6.29 3.59 1.34
CA TYR A 219 6.05 4.42 2.52
C TYR A 219 7.28 5.22 2.92
N GLY A 220 7.09 6.47 3.36
CA GLY A 220 8.19 7.35 3.76
C GLY A 220 8.63 7.20 5.20
N PHE A 221 7.80 6.55 6.04
CA PHE A 221 8.01 6.40 7.48
C PHE A 221 8.25 7.78 8.16
N ALA A 222 9.32 7.94 8.94
CA ALA A 222 9.64 9.23 9.57
C ALA A 222 10.43 10.19 8.67
N TYR A 223 10.85 9.77 7.49
CA TYR A 223 11.83 10.48 6.67
C TYR A 223 11.18 11.26 5.54
N PRO A 224 11.78 12.41 5.12
CA PRO A 224 11.35 13.11 3.92
C PRO A 224 11.57 12.25 2.66
N PRO A 225 10.78 12.46 1.59
CA PRO A 225 10.82 11.61 0.40
C PRO A 225 12.17 11.63 -0.32
N GLU A 226 12.96 12.70 -0.19
CA GLU A 226 14.27 12.83 -0.81
C GLU A 226 15.41 12.17 -0.02
N ARG A 227 15.12 11.59 1.16
CA ARG A 227 16.14 10.96 2.00
C ARG A 227 17.01 10.00 1.19
N ASP A 228 18.33 10.12 1.35
CA ASP A 228 19.30 9.26 0.65
C ASP A 228 18.98 7.76 0.96
N PRO A 229 18.77 6.92 -0.06
CA PRO A 229 18.49 5.51 0.12
C PRO A 229 19.65 4.73 0.76
N ASN A 230 20.86 5.29 0.74
CA ASN A 230 22.04 4.68 1.36
C ASN A 230 22.25 5.14 2.80
N ASP A 231 21.39 5.98 3.36
CA ASP A 231 21.51 6.40 4.76
C ASP A 231 21.27 5.21 5.71
N PRO A 232 22.29 4.78 6.46
CA PRO A 232 22.19 3.62 7.33
C PRO A 232 21.18 3.81 8.48
N ALA A 233 20.88 5.06 8.85
CA ALA A 233 19.91 5.35 9.91
C ALA A 233 18.48 4.99 9.48
N ALA A 234 18.18 5.02 8.20
CA ALA A 234 16.87 4.66 7.66
C ALA A 234 16.66 3.14 7.53
N ARG A 235 17.73 2.33 7.64
CA ARG A 235 17.68 0.87 7.49
C ARG A 235 16.91 0.39 6.25
N GLY A 236 16.94 1.15 5.17
CA GLY A 236 16.17 0.89 3.95
C GLY A 236 14.67 1.21 4.04
N LEU A 237 14.14 1.61 5.20
CA LEU A 237 12.73 1.97 5.40
C LEU A 237 12.52 3.46 5.10
N LEU A 238 12.35 3.76 3.81
CA LEU A 238 12.18 5.11 3.28
C LEU A 238 11.53 5.08 1.88
N PHE A 239 11.01 6.21 1.46
CA PHE A 239 10.30 6.35 0.19
C PHE A 239 11.12 5.89 -1.02
N ARG A 240 12.41 6.21 -1.06
CA ARG A 240 13.33 5.85 -2.16
C ARG A 240 13.74 4.38 -2.20
N ARG A 241 13.20 3.51 -1.31
CA ARG A 241 13.35 2.05 -1.46
C ARG A 241 12.78 1.53 -2.80
N ALA A 242 11.84 2.26 -3.40
CA ALA A 242 11.34 2.00 -4.75
C ALA A 242 12.47 1.87 -5.79
N GLU A 243 13.57 2.60 -5.63
CA GLU A 243 14.72 2.52 -6.53
C GLU A 243 15.44 1.15 -6.47
N ALA A 244 15.41 0.47 -5.32
CA ALA A 244 15.96 -0.88 -5.21
C ALA A 244 15.05 -1.91 -5.92
N HIS A 245 13.73 -1.78 -5.77
CA HIS A 245 12.77 -2.59 -6.52
C HIS A 245 12.86 -2.34 -8.02
N ARG A 246 13.07 -1.09 -8.45
CA ARG A 246 13.30 -0.76 -9.87
C ARG A 246 14.52 -1.48 -10.44
N ARG A 247 15.62 -1.53 -9.71
CA ARG A 247 16.82 -2.28 -10.15
C ARG A 247 16.53 -3.78 -10.30
N LEU A 248 15.68 -4.38 -9.45
CA LEU A 248 15.24 -5.76 -9.64
C LEU A 248 14.40 -5.92 -10.91
N MET A 249 13.43 -5.04 -11.16
CA MET A 249 12.65 -5.05 -12.40
C MET A 249 13.56 -5.07 -13.64
N GLU A 250 14.56 -4.19 -13.66
CA GLU A 250 15.53 -4.10 -14.76
C GLU A 250 16.39 -5.36 -14.90
N ALA A 251 16.89 -5.90 -13.79
CA ALA A 251 17.73 -7.09 -13.77
C ALA A 251 16.98 -8.35 -14.26
N TYR A 252 15.65 -8.39 -14.13
CA TYR A 252 14.82 -9.53 -14.51
C TYR A 252 13.94 -9.27 -15.76
N GLY A 253 14.28 -8.29 -16.58
CA GLY A 253 13.67 -8.07 -17.89
C GLY A 253 12.31 -7.38 -17.85
N ALA A 254 11.92 -6.78 -16.70
CA ALA A 254 10.70 -5.97 -16.57
C ALA A 254 10.99 -4.45 -16.61
N GLY A 255 12.13 -4.04 -17.16
CA GLY A 255 12.54 -2.64 -17.24
C GLY A 255 11.69 -1.77 -18.18
N ASP A 256 10.93 -2.35 -19.07
CA ASP A 256 9.96 -1.69 -19.95
C ASP A 256 8.63 -1.38 -19.24
N LYS A 257 8.37 -2.02 -18.11
CA LYS A 257 7.12 -1.88 -17.35
C LYS A 257 7.24 -0.77 -16.31
N LEU A 258 6.09 -0.12 -16.03
CA LEU A 258 6.02 0.88 -14.98
C LEU A 258 5.89 0.21 -13.60
N MET A 259 6.50 0.82 -12.59
CA MET A 259 6.17 0.56 -11.20
C MET A 259 4.93 1.37 -10.82
N TRP A 260 4.02 0.76 -10.06
CA TRP A 260 2.83 1.39 -9.52
C TRP A 260 2.96 1.46 -8.00
N ALA A 261 3.00 2.67 -7.45
CA ALA A 261 2.94 2.85 -6.00
C ALA A 261 1.47 2.72 -5.56
N THR A 262 0.98 1.49 -5.37
CA THR A 262 -0.43 1.24 -5.04
C THR A 262 -0.84 1.74 -3.66
N GLU A 263 0.14 1.99 -2.79
CA GLU A 263 0.00 2.74 -1.54
C GLU A 263 1.29 3.50 -1.24
N PHE A 264 1.18 4.74 -0.75
CA PHE A 264 2.27 5.47 -0.11
C PHE A 264 1.72 6.54 0.82
N GLY A 265 2.52 6.98 1.79
CA GLY A 265 2.07 8.01 2.73
C GLY A 265 2.98 8.11 3.97
N TRP A 266 2.52 8.94 4.91
CA TRP A 266 3.17 9.18 6.20
C TRP A 266 2.16 9.09 7.33
N LEU A 267 2.54 8.42 8.42
CA LEU A 267 1.70 8.22 9.61
C LEU A 267 1.67 9.51 10.45
N LEU A 268 0.52 10.17 10.52
CA LEU A 268 0.30 11.30 11.40
C LEU A 268 0.42 10.86 12.89
N ASP A 269 1.08 11.66 13.69
CA ASP A 269 1.07 11.49 15.14
C ASP A 269 -0.34 11.80 15.69
N PRO A 270 -1.06 10.82 16.29
CA PRO A 270 -2.40 11.05 16.80
C PRO A 270 -2.48 12.12 17.90
N ARG A 271 -1.37 12.42 18.58
CA ARG A 271 -1.28 13.48 19.58
C ARG A 271 -1.53 14.87 18.99
N GLU A 272 -1.24 15.07 17.70
CA GLU A 272 -1.56 16.29 16.97
C GLU A 272 -3.09 16.56 16.89
N GLU A 273 -3.91 15.52 17.05
CA GLU A 273 -5.37 15.60 17.11
C GLU A 273 -5.92 15.40 18.54
N GLY A 274 -5.06 15.47 19.57
CA GLY A 274 -5.45 15.31 20.97
C GLY A 274 -5.78 13.88 21.37
N MET A 275 -5.34 12.88 20.59
CA MET A 275 -5.63 11.47 20.83
C MET A 275 -4.43 10.76 21.48
N ALA A 276 -4.72 9.92 22.50
CA ALA A 276 -3.73 9.15 23.23
C ALA A 276 -3.54 7.73 22.69
N CYS A 277 -3.52 7.59 21.36
CA CYS A 277 -3.27 6.28 20.73
C CYS A 277 -1.81 5.86 20.94
N SER A 278 -1.60 4.59 21.30
CA SER A 278 -0.27 4.05 21.57
C SER A 278 0.02 2.86 20.64
N TRP A 279 1.09 2.99 19.88
CA TRP A 279 1.64 1.93 19.02
C TRP A 279 3.17 1.96 19.18
N PRO A 280 3.72 1.38 20.25
CA PRO A 280 5.15 1.50 20.59
C PRO A 280 6.08 1.07 19.44
N GLU A 281 5.67 0.05 18.68
CA GLU A 281 6.39 -0.46 17.49
C GLU A 281 6.38 0.49 16.30
N LEU A 282 5.48 1.48 16.28
CA LEU A 282 5.32 2.43 15.17
C LEU A 282 5.65 3.87 15.58
N ASP A 283 5.95 4.15 16.85
CA ASP A 283 6.22 5.50 17.35
C ASP A 283 7.32 6.21 16.55
N TRP A 284 8.30 5.46 16.09
CA TRP A 284 9.39 5.96 15.26
C TRP A 284 8.98 6.43 13.85
N GLN A 285 7.80 6.02 13.37
CA GLN A 285 7.28 6.37 12.03
C GLN A 285 6.44 7.65 12.04
N ARG A 286 5.98 8.11 13.20
CA ARG A 286 5.04 9.21 13.32
C ARG A 286 5.66 10.53 12.88
N VAL A 287 4.87 11.32 12.17
CA VAL A 287 5.26 12.66 11.77
C VAL A 287 4.23 13.69 12.23
N PRO A 288 4.65 14.93 12.55
CA PRO A 288 3.72 16.03 12.83
C PRO A 288 2.87 16.37 11.59
N THR A 289 1.69 16.91 11.82
CA THR A 289 0.71 17.34 10.79
C THR A 289 1.35 18.10 9.63
N ARG A 290 2.22 19.06 9.93
CA ARG A 290 2.90 19.84 8.88
C ARG A 290 3.82 18.98 8.01
N ARG A 291 4.59 18.08 8.63
CA ARG A 291 5.50 17.18 7.87
C ARG A 291 4.73 16.20 7.02
N GLN A 292 3.60 15.64 7.52
CA GLN A 292 2.74 14.80 6.70
C GLN A 292 2.34 15.52 5.41
N ALA A 293 1.84 16.74 5.52
CA ALA A 293 1.41 17.53 4.38
C ALA A 293 2.57 17.85 3.41
N GLU A 294 3.69 18.33 3.94
CA GLU A 294 4.88 18.66 3.14
C GLU A 294 5.45 17.44 2.42
N TYR A 295 5.57 16.30 3.12
CA TYR A 295 6.18 15.10 2.57
C TYR A 295 5.32 14.47 1.47
N VAL A 296 4.01 14.46 1.61
CA VAL A 296 3.08 13.99 0.56
C VAL A 296 3.25 14.80 -0.72
N VAL A 297 3.26 16.13 -0.63
CA VAL A 297 3.45 17.00 -1.81
C VAL A 297 4.81 16.78 -2.45
N ARG A 298 5.86 16.76 -1.63
CA ARG A 298 7.24 16.58 -2.11
C ARG A 298 7.47 15.19 -2.70
N ALA A 299 6.78 14.14 -2.21
CA ALA A 299 6.86 12.80 -2.77
C ALA A 299 6.35 12.74 -4.21
N PHE A 300 5.19 13.33 -4.49
CA PHE A 300 4.70 13.43 -5.87
C PHE A 300 5.68 14.20 -6.75
N ALA A 301 6.15 15.36 -6.29
CA ALA A 301 7.09 16.19 -7.04
C ALA A 301 8.41 15.45 -7.30
N PHE A 302 8.98 14.81 -6.28
CA PHE A 302 10.21 14.06 -6.38
C PHE A 302 10.11 12.92 -7.39
N ALA A 303 9.05 12.10 -7.28
CA ALA A 303 8.85 10.98 -8.19
C ALA A 303 8.71 11.45 -9.64
N ARG A 304 7.94 12.49 -9.91
CA ARG A 304 7.78 13.03 -11.28
C ARG A 304 9.06 13.62 -11.84
N ALA A 305 9.90 14.21 -11.01
CA ALA A 305 11.18 14.77 -11.44
C ALA A 305 12.27 13.71 -11.67
N ASN A 306 12.25 12.61 -10.90
CA ASN A 306 13.38 11.69 -10.83
C ASN A 306 13.08 10.27 -11.31
N TRP A 307 11.81 9.85 -11.38
CA TRP A 307 11.40 8.47 -11.66
C TRP A 307 10.55 8.35 -12.93
N PRO A 308 11.12 8.44 -14.15
CA PRO A 308 10.36 8.32 -15.39
C PRO A 308 9.69 6.93 -15.55
N TRP A 309 10.15 5.95 -14.77
CA TRP A 309 9.62 4.59 -14.69
C TRP A 309 8.47 4.42 -13.67
N MET A 310 8.13 5.48 -12.92
CA MET A 310 7.00 5.43 -12.00
C MET A 310 5.69 5.73 -12.74
N GLY A 311 4.77 4.79 -12.66
CA GLY A 311 3.39 4.94 -13.08
C GLY A 311 2.57 5.73 -12.05
N PRO A 312 1.25 5.50 -11.98
CA PRO A 312 0.41 6.14 -10.98
C PRO A 312 0.86 5.84 -9.56
N MET A 313 0.86 6.87 -8.71
CA MET A 313 1.12 6.76 -7.29
C MET A 313 -0.19 7.01 -6.54
N PHE A 314 -0.63 6.05 -5.75
CA PHE A 314 -1.87 6.10 -4.99
C PHE A 314 -1.59 6.52 -3.54
N LEU A 315 -2.01 7.72 -3.18
CA LEU A 315 -1.90 8.19 -1.80
C LEU A 315 -2.78 7.31 -0.87
N TRP A 316 -2.20 6.81 0.17
CA TRP A 316 -2.90 6.10 1.24
C TRP A 316 -3.24 7.08 2.35
N ASN A 317 -4.49 7.42 2.62
CA ASN A 317 -5.75 7.21 1.90
C ASN A 317 -6.64 8.45 2.04
N TYR A 318 -7.82 8.48 1.38
CA TYR A 318 -8.74 9.61 1.52
C TYR A 318 -9.56 9.56 2.81
N ASP A 319 -10.32 8.48 3.03
CA ASP A 319 -11.45 8.41 3.96
C ASP A 319 -11.47 7.18 4.87
N PHE A 320 -10.37 6.45 4.99
CA PHE A 320 -10.29 5.25 5.84
C PHE A 320 -10.59 5.56 7.30
N SER A 321 -10.34 6.81 7.75
CA SER A 321 -10.71 7.28 9.09
C SER A 321 -12.19 7.14 9.41
N LEU A 322 -13.05 7.14 8.37
CA LEU A 322 -14.50 7.06 8.48
C LEU A 322 -15.05 5.65 8.18
N ALA A 323 -14.19 4.69 7.85
CA ALA A 323 -14.58 3.34 7.47
C ALA A 323 -15.31 2.61 8.61
N PRO A 324 -16.62 2.27 8.47
CA PRO A 324 -17.41 1.72 9.56
C PRO A 324 -17.02 0.30 9.98
N GLN A 325 -16.32 -0.43 9.08
CA GLN A 325 -15.80 -1.77 9.37
C GLN A 325 -14.55 -1.73 10.28
N HIS A 326 -14.01 -0.55 10.55
CA HIS A 326 -12.87 -0.26 11.40
C HIS A 326 -13.29 0.65 12.56
N PRO A 327 -13.97 0.11 13.59
CA PRO A 327 -14.56 0.93 14.64
C PRO A 327 -13.57 1.49 15.66
N ASP A 328 -12.36 0.90 15.77
CA ASP A 328 -11.34 1.39 16.70
C ASP A 328 -10.84 2.77 16.26
N PRO A 329 -11.03 3.83 17.06
CA PRO A 329 -10.54 5.16 16.73
C PRO A 329 -9.01 5.25 16.71
N CYS A 330 -8.33 4.33 17.38
CA CYS A 330 -6.87 4.24 17.41
C CYS A 330 -6.28 3.30 16.36
N GLU A 331 -7.05 2.87 15.38
CA GLU A 331 -6.48 2.11 14.28
C GLU A 331 -5.55 3.00 13.43
N GLN A 332 -4.28 2.59 13.34
CA GLN A 332 -3.19 3.42 12.76
C GLN A 332 -3.47 3.90 11.32
N MET A 333 -4.16 3.08 10.49
CA MET A 333 -4.50 3.44 9.11
C MET A 333 -5.35 4.71 9.01
N LYS A 334 -6.13 5.03 10.05
CA LYS A 334 -6.94 6.24 10.14
C LYS A 334 -6.12 7.52 10.16
N PHE A 335 -4.86 7.42 10.59
CA PHE A 335 -3.95 8.56 10.71
C PHE A 335 -3.11 8.80 9.44
N PHE A 336 -3.30 7.99 8.41
CA PHE A 336 -2.87 8.30 7.05
C PHE A 336 -3.94 9.04 6.23
N SER A 337 -5.21 9.00 6.67
CA SER A 337 -6.33 9.57 5.91
C SER A 337 -6.22 11.08 5.74
N LEU A 338 -6.77 11.59 4.64
CA LEU A 338 -6.89 13.03 4.40
C LEU A 338 -8.02 13.68 5.23
N LEU A 339 -8.94 12.87 5.74
CA LEU A 339 -10.00 13.28 6.66
C LEU A 339 -9.69 12.81 8.08
N ASP A 340 -10.09 13.61 9.09
CA ASP A 340 -10.04 13.20 10.49
C ASP A 340 -11.18 12.22 10.83
N LEU A 341 -11.25 11.77 12.09
CA LEU A 341 -12.29 10.84 12.57
C LEU A 341 -13.70 11.44 12.56
N ARG A 342 -13.85 12.74 12.32
CA ARG A 342 -15.12 13.49 12.23
C ARG A 342 -15.48 13.87 10.81
N GLY A 343 -14.63 13.53 9.83
CA GLY A 343 -14.79 13.89 8.43
C GLY A 343 -14.34 15.30 8.07
N ASN A 344 -13.62 15.99 8.97
CA ASN A 344 -13.01 17.28 8.66
C ASN A 344 -11.72 17.07 7.84
N GLU A 345 -11.35 18.09 7.08
CA GLU A 345 -10.16 18.06 6.25
C GLU A 345 -8.89 18.28 7.08
N ARG A 346 -7.98 17.33 7.03
CA ARG A 346 -6.64 17.49 7.59
C ARG A 346 -5.80 18.47 6.76
N LEU A 347 -4.75 19.01 7.37
CA LEU A 347 -3.84 19.97 6.72
C LEU A 347 -3.31 19.44 5.38
N VAL A 348 -3.01 18.15 5.27
CA VAL A 348 -2.53 17.53 4.03
C VAL A 348 -3.50 17.72 2.87
N LEU A 349 -4.82 17.61 3.08
CA LEU A 349 -5.83 17.86 2.06
C LEU A 349 -5.89 19.34 1.67
N GLN A 350 -5.83 20.23 2.65
CA GLN A 350 -5.83 21.70 2.42
C GLN A 350 -4.60 22.12 1.59
N VAL A 351 -3.43 21.59 1.94
CA VAL A 351 -2.18 21.88 1.22
C VAL A 351 -2.22 21.32 -0.19
N LEU A 352 -2.71 20.08 -0.39
CA LEU A 352 -2.89 19.52 -1.74
C LEU A 352 -3.76 20.43 -2.61
N ARG A 353 -4.89 20.94 -2.10
CA ARG A 353 -5.72 21.89 -2.85
C ARG A 353 -4.96 23.17 -3.25
N GLN A 354 -4.14 23.70 -2.36
CA GLN A 354 -3.37 24.91 -2.64
C GLN A 354 -2.34 24.69 -3.75
N VAL A 355 -1.66 23.55 -3.76
CA VAL A 355 -0.60 23.25 -4.74
C VAL A 355 -1.13 22.76 -6.08
N THR A 356 -2.37 22.26 -6.14
CA THR A 356 -3.05 21.80 -7.36
C THR A 356 -3.97 22.86 -7.97
N ALA A 357 -4.32 23.90 -7.24
CA ALA A 357 -5.13 25.01 -7.78
C ALA A 357 -4.48 25.60 -9.03
N LYS A 358 -5.29 25.76 -10.10
CA LYS A 358 -4.87 26.36 -11.39
C LYS A 358 -4.56 27.84 -11.26
#